data_e508133adb56f5f2b65870a94cc897aa
#
_entry.id   e508133adb56f5f2b65870a94cc897aa
#
_cell.length_a   1.000
_cell.length_b   1.000
_cell.length_c   1.000
_cell.angle_alpha   90.00
_cell.angle_beta   90.00
_cell.angle_gamma   90.00
#
_symmetry.space_group_name_H-M   'P 1'
#
loop_
_entity.id
_entity.type
_entity.pdbx_description
1 polymer ?
#
loop_
_entity_poly.entity_id
_entity_poly.type
_entity_poly.pdbx_seq_one_letter_code
_entity_poly.pdbx_strand_id
1 'polypeptide(L)'
;MVIFDTNILIEIYRGNIAVKEETERLQTDIFYVSSITVAEFMVGAKDKADLIRIEKQLEKYTAIPINAAITDIFINLFKTLTLSHRPGIADALIAATALYYNLPLYTHNKRHFQFIPDIQLV
;
A
#
# COMPACT_ATOMS: atom_id res chain seq x y z
N MET A 1 10.68 -7.68 5.54
CA MET A 1 10.22 -6.39 4.96
C MET A 1 8.96 -6.62 4.15
N VAL A 2 7.99 -5.76 4.33
CA VAL A 2 6.68 -5.88 3.66
C VAL A 2 6.17 -4.48 3.36
N ILE A 3 5.43 -4.33 2.24
CA ILE A 3 4.72 -3.08 1.94
C ILE A 3 3.22 -3.29 2.19
N PHE A 4 2.57 -2.32 2.82
CA PHE A 4 1.15 -2.39 3.16
C PHE A 4 0.28 -1.69 2.12
N ASP A 5 -0.83 -2.36 1.77
CA ASP A 5 -1.96 -1.70 1.11
C ASP A 5 -2.59 -0.69 2.07
N THR A 6 -3.13 0.40 1.53
CA THR A 6 -3.71 1.49 2.31
C THR A 6 -4.78 1.01 3.31
N ASN A 7 -5.61 0.06 2.92
CA ASN A 7 -6.68 -0.44 3.78
C ASN A 7 -6.16 -1.10 5.06
N ILE A 8 -4.98 -1.68 5.04
CA ILE A 8 -4.36 -2.24 6.24
C ILE A 8 -4.11 -1.14 7.29
N LEU A 9 -3.55 -0.01 6.84
CA LEU A 9 -3.30 1.14 7.72
C LEU A 9 -4.60 1.68 8.31
N ILE A 10 -5.61 1.81 7.46
CA ILE A 10 -6.92 2.33 7.89
C ILE A 10 -7.54 1.42 8.95
N GLU A 11 -7.50 0.10 8.75
CA GLU A 11 -8.04 -0.84 9.72
C GLU A 11 -7.30 -0.81 11.05
N ILE A 12 -5.97 -0.71 11.02
CA ILE A 12 -5.17 -0.57 12.25
C ILE A 12 -5.53 0.73 12.97
N TYR A 13 -5.65 1.82 12.23
CA TYR A 13 -5.99 3.14 12.78
C TYR A 13 -7.38 3.14 13.43
N ARG A 14 -8.32 2.41 12.84
CA ARG A 14 -9.69 2.27 13.37
C ARG A 14 -9.77 1.35 14.58
N GLY A 15 -8.67 0.72 14.97
CA GLY A 15 -8.62 -0.15 16.13
C GLY A 15 -9.03 -1.60 15.87
N ASN A 16 -8.93 -2.07 14.62
CA ASN A 16 -9.18 -3.46 14.30
C ASN A 16 -8.06 -4.33 14.88
N ILE A 17 -8.35 -4.97 16.01
CA ILE A 17 -7.36 -5.77 16.76
C ILE A 17 -6.89 -6.97 15.95
N ALA A 18 -7.78 -7.63 15.22
CA ALA A 18 -7.42 -8.80 14.41
C ALA A 18 -6.39 -8.46 13.34
N VAL A 19 -6.56 -7.32 12.65
CA VAL A 19 -5.60 -6.86 11.64
C VAL A 19 -4.27 -6.49 12.29
N LYS A 20 -4.30 -5.80 13.42
CA LYS A 20 -3.08 -5.45 14.15
C LYS A 20 -2.30 -6.71 14.56
N GLU A 21 -2.98 -7.71 15.08
CA GLU A 21 -2.36 -8.99 15.45
C GLU A 21 -1.79 -9.72 14.25
N GLU A 22 -2.47 -9.71 13.10
CA GLU A 22 -1.94 -10.28 11.86
C GLU A 22 -0.63 -9.63 11.45
N THR A 23 -0.57 -8.29 11.51
CA THR A 23 0.65 -7.57 11.13
C THR A 23 1.81 -7.89 12.08
N GLU A 24 1.53 -8.06 13.36
CA GLU A 24 2.53 -8.43 14.34
C GLU A 24 3.11 -9.83 14.10
N ARG A 25 2.33 -10.74 13.49
CA ARG A 25 2.77 -12.09 13.15
C ARG A 25 3.66 -12.16 11.91
N LEU A 26 3.79 -11.06 11.15
CA LEU A 26 4.61 -11.04 9.93
C LEU A 26 6.11 -11.15 10.19
N GLN A 27 6.53 -11.14 11.44
CA GLN A 27 7.93 -11.33 11.86
C GLN A 27 8.90 -10.39 11.11
N THR A 28 8.49 -9.14 10.92
CA THR A 28 9.33 -8.11 10.34
C THR A 28 9.25 -6.84 11.18
N ASP A 29 10.36 -6.15 11.29
CA ASP A 29 10.43 -4.90 12.04
C ASP A 29 10.24 -3.69 11.14
N ILE A 30 10.26 -3.87 9.82
CA ILE A 30 10.19 -2.78 8.86
C ILE A 30 8.93 -2.92 8.01
N PHE A 31 8.05 -1.92 8.17
CA PHE A 31 6.80 -1.83 7.42
C PHE A 31 6.87 -0.63 6.48
N TYR A 32 6.77 -0.90 5.18
CA TYR A 32 6.82 0.12 4.15
C TYR A 32 5.43 0.50 3.68
N VAL A 33 5.29 1.75 3.25
CA VAL A 33 4.09 2.25 2.56
C VAL A 33 4.52 3.07 1.36
N SER A 34 3.72 3.07 0.30
CA SER A 34 3.95 3.95 -0.84
C SER A 34 3.53 5.38 -0.48
N SER A 35 4.14 6.38 -1.13
CA SER A 35 3.69 7.77 -1.01
C SER A 35 2.22 7.94 -1.33
N ILE A 36 1.66 7.16 -2.26
CA ILE A 36 0.22 7.21 -2.56
C ILE A 36 -0.61 6.74 -1.37
N THR A 37 -0.13 5.75 -0.62
CA THR A 37 -0.79 5.29 0.60
C THR A 37 -0.83 6.38 1.66
N VAL A 38 0.26 7.13 1.82
CA VAL A 38 0.31 8.29 2.73
C VAL A 38 -0.78 9.29 2.36
N ALA A 39 -0.88 9.64 1.09
CA ALA A 39 -1.89 10.60 0.60
C ALA A 39 -3.32 10.06 0.79
N GLU A 40 -3.57 8.81 0.44
CA GLU A 40 -4.89 8.21 0.60
C GLU A 40 -5.34 8.18 2.06
N PHE A 41 -4.42 7.87 2.96
CA PHE A 41 -4.72 7.85 4.40
C PHE A 41 -5.06 9.25 4.90
N MET A 42 -4.27 10.26 4.52
CA MET A 42 -4.51 11.65 4.90
C MET A 42 -5.83 12.21 4.38
N VAL A 43 -6.20 11.86 3.15
CA VAL A 43 -7.47 12.31 2.52
C VAL A 43 -8.69 11.88 3.34
N GLY A 44 -8.59 10.77 4.07
CA GLY A 44 -9.67 10.27 4.92
C GLY A 44 -9.86 11.03 6.24
N ALA A 45 -9.02 12.04 6.54
CA ALA A 45 -9.13 12.80 7.77
C ALA A 45 -10.45 13.56 7.87
N LYS A 46 -11.10 13.50 9.04
CA LYS A 46 -12.40 14.13 9.28
C LYS A 46 -12.26 15.61 9.64
N ASP A 47 -11.16 15.97 10.27
CA ASP A 47 -10.87 17.32 10.76
C ASP A 47 -9.38 17.47 11.01
N LYS A 48 -8.95 18.64 11.49
CA LYS A 48 -7.54 18.93 11.74
C LYS A 48 -6.95 18.03 12.84
N ALA A 49 -7.70 17.75 13.89
CA ALA A 49 -7.23 16.89 14.97
C ALA A 49 -7.03 15.45 14.49
N ASP A 50 -7.94 14.96 13.64
CA ASP A 50 -7.83 13.64 13.04
C ASP A 50 -6.61 13.55 12.11
N LEU A 51 -6.35 14.58 11.31
CA LEU A 51 -5.18 14.64 10.45
C LEU A 51 -3.87 14.53 11.25
N ILE A 52 -3.80 15.25 12.39
CA ILE A 52 -2.62 15.17 13.26
C ILE A 52 -2.43 13.75 13.79
N ARG A 53 -3.51 13.07 14.19
CA ARG A 53 -3.44 11.68 14.65
C ARG A 53 -2.99 10.73 13.53
N ILE A 54 -3.46 10.96 12.31
CA ILE A 54 -3.07 10.18 11.13
C ILE A 54 -1.57 10.37 10.85
N GLU A 55 -1.09 11.60 10.87
CA GLU A 55 0.34 11.89 10.68
C GLU A 55 1.20 11.18 11.71
N LYS A 56 0.75 11.16 12.96
CA LYS A 56 1.45 10.46 14.04
C LYS A 56 1.46 8.94 13.81
N GLN A 57 0.35 8.38 13.35
CA GLN A 57 0.29 6.96 13.00
C GLN A 57 1.26 6.62 11.86
N LEU A 58 1.37 7.49 10.87
CA LEU A 58 2.27 7.31 9.72
C LEU A 58 3.75 7.27 10.11
N GLU A 59 4.13 7.84 11.24
CA GLU A 59 5.51 7.78 11.73
C GLU A 59 6.00 6.35 12.01
N LYS A 60 5.07 5.41 12.18
CA LYS A 60 5.39 4.00 12.43
C LYS A 60 5.83 3.24 11.17
N TYR A 61 5.68 3.85 10.00
CA TYR A 61 5.95 3.22 8.70
C TYR A 61 7.03 3.99 7.97
N THR A 62 7.73 3.28 7.09
CA THR A 62 8.72 3.92 6.21
C THR A 62 8.07 4.19 4.86
N ALA A 63 7.91 5.47 4.53
CA ALA A 63 7.31 5.86 3.25
C ALA A 63 8.35 5.74 2.12
N ILE A 64 7.94 5.12 1.03
CA ILE A 64 8.77 4.97 -0.18
C ILE A 64 8.32 6.01 -1.20
N PRO A 65 9.23 6.93 -1.61
CA PRO A 65 8.90 7.89 -2.65
C PRO A 65 8.66 7.22 -4.00
N ILE A 66 7.80 7.81 -4.81
CA ILE A 66 7.62 7.40 -6.19
C ILE A 66 8.76 8.01 -7.00
N ASN A 67 9.54 7.16 -7.66
CA ASN A 67 10.62 7.60 -8.54
C ASN A 67 10.30 7.32 -10.01
N ALA A 68 11.20 7.71 -10.91
CA ALA A 68 11.01 7.51 -12.34
C ALA A 68 10.82 6.03 -12.72
N ALA A 69 11.61 5.14 -12.10
CA ALA A 69 11.52 3.71 -12.38
C ALA A 69 10.17 3.11 -11.95
N ILE A 70 9.66 3.52 -10.79
CA ILE A 70 8.33 3.10 -10.31
C ILE A 70 7.25 3.61 -11.26
N THR A 71 7.37 4.86 -11.72
CA THR A 71 6.43 5.43 -12.68
C THR A 71 6.40 4.64 -13.99
N ASP A 72 7.56 4.22 -14.49
CA ASP A 72 7.64 3.41 -15.71
C ASP A 72 6.93 2.06 -15.55
N ILE A 73 7.13 1.39 -14.41
CA ILE A 73 6.43 0.14 -14.09
C ILE A 73 4.92 0.39 -14.02
N PHE A 74 4.51 1.44 -13.33
CA PHE A 74 3.12 1.85 -13.18
C PHE A 74 2.43 2.05 -14.54
N ILE A 75 3.05 2.81 -15.44
CA ILE A 75 2.49 3.05 -16.78
C ILE A 75 2.44 1.74 -17.58
N ASN A 76 3.48 0.91 -17.49
CA ASN A 76 3.49 -0.38 -18.18
C ASN A 76 2.37 -1.32 -17.72
N LEU A 77 2.02 -1.30 -16.43
CA LEU A 77 0.88 -2.07 -15.92
C LEU A 77 -0.42 -1.67 -16.63
N PHE A 78 -0.63 -0.39 -16.88
CA PHE A 78 -1.80 0.08 -17.62
C PHE A 78 -1.75 -0.29 -19.08
N LYS A 79 -0.58 -0.17 -19.74
CA LYS A 79 -0.44 -0.58 -21.13
C LYS A 79 -0.80 -2.04 -21.35
N THR A 80 -0.45 -2.90 -20.42
CA THR A 80 -0.64 -4.34 -20.56
C THR A 80 -1.96 -4.87 -19.99
N LEU A 81 -2.52 -4.19 -18.98
CA LEU A 81 -3.64 -4.74 -18.21
C LEU A 81 -4.94 -3.94 -18.28
N THR A 82 -4.92 -2.72 -18.84
CA THR A 82 -6.10 -1.85 -18.82
C THR A 82 -7.33 -2.51 -19.45
N LEU A 83 -7.19 -3.11 -20.63
CA LEU A 83 -8.32 -3.68 -21.34
C LEU A 83 -8.85 -4.96 -20.71
N SER A 84 -7.98 -5.73 -20.08
CA SER A 84 -8.35 -7.01 -19.46
C SER A 84 -8.82 -6.90 -18.02
N HIS A 85 -8.21 -6.02 -17.22
CA HIS A 85 -8.42 -5.98 -15.78
C HIS A 85 -8.78 -4.60 -15.22
N ARG A 86 -8.50 -3.52 -15.94
CA ARG A 86 -8.79 -2.14 -15.52
C ARG A 86 -8.30 -1.87 -14.08
N PRO A 87 -6.98 -1.96 -13.82
CA PRO A 87 -6.46 -1.78 -12.46
C PRO A 87 -6.81 -0.41 -11.90
N GLY A 88 -7.04 -0.32 -10.59
CA GLY A 88 -7.18 0.96 -9.92
C GLY A 88 -5.86 1.73 -9.95
N ILE A 89 -5.93 3.06 -10.07
CA ILE A 89 -4.74 3.91 -10.19
C ILE A 89 -3.86 3.79 -8.94
N ALA A 90 -4.44 3.94 -7.76
CA ALA A 90 -3.69 3.83 -6.51
C ALA A 90 -3.13 2.42 -6.30
N ASP A 91 -3.93 1.38 -6.58
CA ASP A 91 -3.50 -0.01 -6.46
C ASP A 91 -2.31 -0.31 -7.38
N ALA A 92 -2.38 0.16 -8.64
CA ALA A 92 -1.29 -0.04 -9.60
C ALA A 92 -0.01 0.66 -9.14
N LEU A 93 -0.11 1.81 -8.49
CA LEU A 93 1.05 2.54 -7.99
C LEU A 93 1.69 1.84 -6.79
N ILE A 94 0.87 1.29 -5.89
CA ILE A 94 1.32 0.46 -4.78
C ILE A 94 2.02 -0.79 -5.31
N ALA A 95 1.40 -1.46 -6.29
CA ALA A 95 1.96 -2.65 -6.93
C ALA A 95 3.30 -2.36 -7.62
N ALA A 96 3.40 -1.25 -8.35
CA ALA A 96 4.64 -0.84 -9.01
C ALA A 96 5.76 -0.62 -8.00
N THR A 97 5.46 -0.03 -6.85
CA THR A 97 6.41 0.17 -5.77
C THR A 97 6.89 -1.17 -5.20
N ALA A 98 5.96 -2.09 -4.96
CA ALA A 98 6.28 -3.43 -4.46
C ALA A 98 7.16 -4.20 -5.46
N LEU A 99 6.83 -4.14 -6.74
CA LEU A 99 7.60 -4.80 -7.80
C LEU A 99 9.01 -4.25 -7.92
N TYR A 100 9.16 -2.93 -7.88
CA TYR A 100 10.47 -2.29 -8.03
C TYR A 100 11.44 -2.71 -6.94
N TYR A 101 10.98 -2.77 -5.69
CA TYR A 101 11.81 -3.15 -4.56
C TYR A 101 11.74 -4.63 -4.21
N ASN A 102 11.00 -5.41 -5.00
CA ASN A 102 10.78 -6.84 -4.75
C ASN A 102 10.27 -7.12 -3.33
N LEU A 103 9.29 -6.33 -2.91
CA LEU A 103 8.68 -6.44 -1.59
C LEU A 103 7.36 -7.22 -1.64
N PRO A 104 7.10 -8.12 -0.69
CA PRO A 104 5.77 -8.71 -0.56
C PRO A 104 4.76 -7.63 -0.19
N LEU A 105 3.59 -7.68 -0.83
CA LEU A 105 2.47 -6.77 -0.55
C LEU A 105 1.48 -7.45 0.39
N TYR A 106 1.23 -6.82 1.51
CA TYR A 106 0.22 -7.25 2.46
C TYR A 106 -1.10 -6.52 2.18
N THR A 107 -2.11 -7.28 1.79
CA THR A 107 -3.43 -6.74 1.44
C THR A 107 -4.54 -7.73 1.79
N HIS A 108 -5.71 -7.23 2.14
CA HIS A 108 -6.92 -8.02 2.27
C HIS A 108 -7.73 -8.06 0.96
N ASN A 109 -7.35 -7.28 -0.04
CA ASN A 109 -8.02 -7.21 -1.34
C ASN A 109 -7.19 -7.90 -2.43
N LYS A 110 -6.83 -9.16 -2.21
CA LYS A 110 -5.93 -9.89 -3.11
C LYS A 110 -6.40 -9.91 -4.56
N ARG A 111 -7.70 -9.95 -4.80
CA ARG A 111 -8.24 -9.95 -6.17
C ARG A 111 -7.93 -8.67 -6.95
N HIS A 112 -7.63 -7.57 -6.26
CA HIS A 112 -7.24 -6.31 -6.91
C HIS A 112 -5.78 -6.32 -7.40
N PHE A 113 -5.00 -7.32 -6.98
CA PHE A 113 -3.57 -7.39 -7.26
C PHE A 113 -3.13 -8.71 -7.90
N GLN A 114 -3.86 -9.81 -7.67
CA GLN A 114 -3.40 -11.16 -8.04
C GLN A 114 -3.15 -11.35 -9.54
N PHE A 115 -3.77 -10.54 -10.40
CA PHE A 115 -3.58 -10.60 -11.84
C PHE A 115 -2.28 -9.92 -12.32
N ILE A 116 -1.58 -9.23 -11.45
CA ILE A 116 -0.34 -8.50 -11.78
C ILE A 116 0.81 -9.50 -11.81
N PRO A 117 1.54 -9.62 -12.95
CA PRO A 117 2.68 -10.54 -13.02
C PRO A 117 3.74 -10.23 -11.97
N ASP A 118 4.32 -11.29 -11.39
CA ASP A 118 5.42 -11.23 -10.42
C ASP A 118 5.08 -10.60 -9.07
N ILE A 119 3.83 -10.18 -8.83
CA ILE A 119 3.44 -9.64 -7.54
C ILE A 119 3.48 -10.74 -6.48
N GLN A 120 4.07 -10.44 -5.33
CA GLN A 120 4.09 -11.34 -4.17
C GLN A 120 3.06 -10.84 -3.17
N LEU A 121 2.05 -11.65 -2.88
CA LEU A 121 1.00 -11.29 -1.93
C LEU A 121 1.17 -12.07 -0.62
N VAL A 122 0.98 -11.36 0.47
CA VAL A 122 1.02 -11.96 1.80
C VAL A 122 -0.39 -12.29 2.28
#